data_59143efc9cd45420b2a1e2f596ba9a63
#
_entry.id   59143efc9cd45420b2a1e2f596ba9a63
#
_cell.length_a   1.000
_cell.length_b   1.000
_cell.length_c   1.000
_cell.angle_alpha   90.00
_cell.angle_beta   90.00
_cell.angle_gamma   90.00
#
_symmetry.space_group_name_H-M   'P 1'
#
loop_
_entity.id
_entity.type
_entity.pdbx_description
1 polymer ?
#
loop_
_entity_poly.entity_id
_entity_poly.type
_entity_poly.pdbx_seq_one_letter_code
_entity_poly.pdbx_strand_id
1 'polypeptide(L)'
;RTQNPTEKNQTEEEKMMKLIKKQSVGKNIRRKNSSWVYILAFLFPVMIFAAGFAMKGVYPFLENSALVVDGVHQYTAFYKELLSQLEKGAGWTYSTHSMGYDFYGLFCYYLSSPFSLLVLLFMKFMYVNDAVTAVILIKVGLCSVSMAWYSGKKYPGRGSMAVSLGCMYALSNFLMGYYSNVMWLDCIMLLPVLAYFIEQLVYTGKWYGYCLVLGCCILTSYYMGFMLCTFSALYYLANLAIIKSDQRPEKILHSLLKFAGSSIASACLAGITLIPGIVAVSRTAAAEEAGTGLAGVYGDIWKQLGALMEDSLSFVKSSEQGDVNLYCGCAVLLFAGMYFLNKEIRTVEKIMTGALVIF
;
A
#
# COMPACT_ATOMS: atom_id res chain seq x y z
N ARG A 1 -49.16 45.69 -18.43
CA ARG A 1 -48.12 45.36 -17.46
C ARG A 1 -46.82 45.09 -18.27
N THR A 2 -46.01 46.12 -18.41
CA THR A 2 -44.67 46.06 -19.05
C THR A 2 -43.71 45.45 -18.05
N GLN A 3 -43.18 44.24 -18.32
CA GLN A 3 -42.11 43.64 -17.54
C GLN A 3 -40.80 44.44 -17.71
N ASN A 4 -40.14 44.67 -16.59
CA ASN A 4 -38.94 45.49 -16.47
C ASN A 4 -37.76 44.84 -17.25
N PRO A 5 -37.07 45.58 -18.15
CA PRO A 5 -35.99 45.03 -19.00
C PRO A 5 -34.84 44.44 -18.20
N THR A 6 -34.63 44.87 -16.95
CA THR A 6 -33.58 44.36 -16.05
C THR A 6 -33.84 42.94 -15.51
N GLU A 7 -35.11 42.56 -15.26
CA GLU A 7 -35.44 41.19 -14.82
C GLU A 7 -35.27 40.16 -15.94
N LYS A 8 -35.53 40.59 -17.18
CA LYS A 8 -35.36 39.69 -18.35
C LYS A 8 -33.88 39.35 -18.62
N ASN A 9 -33.00 40.33 -18.44
CA ASN A 9 -31.56 40.15 -18.62
C ASN A 9 -30.94 39.26 -17.52
N GLN A 10 -31.38 39.45 -16.25
CA GLN A 10 -30.91 38.58 -15.17
C GLN A 10 -31.33 37.12 -15.34
N THR A 11 -32.53 36.89 -15.88
CA THR A 11 -33.05 35.54 -16.14
C THR A 11 -32.32 34.85 -17.33
N GLU A 12 -31.89 35.63 -18.31
CA GLU A 12 -31.10 35.11 -19.46
C GLU A 12 -29.64 34.82 -19.06
N GLU A 13 -29.04 35.68 -18.25
CA GLU A 13 -27.69 35.42 -17.71
C GLU A 13 -27.65 34.20 -16.77
N GLU A 14 -28.66 34.01 -15.92
CA GLU A 14 -28.78 32.80 -15.12
C GLU A 14 -28.99 31.53 -15.98
N LYS A 15 -29.77 31.62 -17.03
CA LYS A 15 -29.95 30.52 -17.99
C LYS A 15 -28.66 30.22 -18.75
N MET A 16 -27.94 31.26 -19.16
CA MET A 16 -26.66 31.11 -19.85
C MET A 16 -25.58 30.54 -18.92
N MET A 17 -25.52 31.00 -17.66
CA MET A 17 -24.63 30.39 -16.64
C MET A 17 -24.99 28.94 -16.33
N LYS A 18 -26.26 28.58 -16.25
CA LYS A 18 -26.71 27.19 -16.10
C LYS A 18 -26.38 26.33 -17.33
N LEU A 19 -26.47 26.89 -18.55
CA LEU A 19 -26.06 26.23 -19.79
C LEU A 19 -24.54 26.06 -19.88
N ILE A 20 -23.75 27.08 -19.51
CA ILE A 20 -22.28 27.00 -19.44
C ILE A 20 -21.84 25.98 -18.37
N LYS A 21 -22.49 25.98 -17.19
CA LYS A 21 -22.27 24.94 -16.16
C LYS A 21 -22.67 23.54 -16.65
N LYS A 22 -23.77 23.42 -17.39
CA LYS A 22 -24.21 22.14 -17.96
C LYS A 22 -23.32 21.67 -19.11
N GLN A 23 -22.74 22.60 -19.91
CA GLN A 23 -21.75 22.27 -20.95
C GLN A 23 -20.37 21.98 -20.35
N SER A 24 -19.95 22.64 -19.27
CA SER A 24 -18.71 22.31 -18.56
C SER A 24 -18.81 20.99 -17.78
N VAL A 25 -19.98 20.66 -17.24
CA VAL A 25 -20.26 19.37 -16.61
C VAL A 25 -20.48 18.25 -17.65
N GLY A 26 -21.01 18.58 -18.85
CA GLY A 26 -21.23 17.60 -19.93
C GLY A 26 -19.97 17.33 -20.78
N LYS A 27 -18.95 18.21 -20.75
CA LYS A 27 -17.66 18.01 -21.43
C LYS A 27 -16.58 17.37 -20.56
N ASN A 28 -16.86 17.10 -19.30
CA ASN A 28 -16.10 16.13 -18.52
C ASN A 28 -16.52 14.70 -18.92
N ILE A 29 -16.38 14.38 -20.21
CA ILE A 29 -16.09 13.02 -20.63
C ILE A 29 -14.87 12.64 -19.77
N ARG A 30 -15.09 11.78 -18.76
CA ARG A 30 -14.01 11.17 -17.96
C ARG A 30 -13.01 10.60 -18.97
N ARG A 31 -11.98 11.37 -19.33
CA ARG A 31 -10.88 10.85 -20.13
C ARG A 31 -10.24 9.77 -19.28
N LYS A 32 -10.66 8.54 -19.54
CA LYS A 32 -10.07 7.35 -18.95
C LYS A 32 -8.60 7.38 -19.34
N ASN A 33 -7.70 7.23 -18.39
CA ASN A 33 -6.28 7.11 -18.72
C ASN A 33 -6.12 5.96 -19.72
N SER A 34 -5.31 6.18 -20.73
CA SER A 34 -4.98 5.15 -21.72
C SER A 34 -4.27 3.97 -21.03
N SER A 35 -4.46 2.77 -21.55
CA SER A 35 -3.78 1.56 -21.04
C SER A 35 -2.25 1.70 -21.03
N TRP A 36 -1.69 2.48 -21.94
CA TRP A 36 -0.26 2.79 -21.99
C TRP A 36 0.27 3.45 -20.71
N VAL A 37 -0.54 4.22 -19.99
CA VAL A 37 -0.17 4.82 -18.71
C VAL A 37 0.22 3.74 -17.69
N TYR A 38 -0.55 2.64 -17.63
CA TYR A 38 -0.29 1.56 -16.70
C TYR A 38 0.89 0.69 -17.12
N ILE A 39 1.08 0.51 -18.43
CA ILE A 39 2.25 -0.19 -18.98
C ILE A 39 3.53 0.59 -18.63
N LEU A 40 3.54 1.90 -18.87
CA LEU A 40 4.69 2.73 -18.52
C LEU A 40 4.93 2.79 -17.00
N ALA A 41 3.86 2.90 -16.21
CA ALA A 41 3.96 2.86 -14.75
C ALA A 41 4.55 1.54 -14.25
N PHE A 42 4.27 0.42 -14.90
CA PHE A 42 4.89 -0.87 -14.59
C PHE A 42 6.37 -0.91 -15.02
N LEU A 43 6.66 -0.57 -16.26
CA LEU A 43 7.97 -0.79 -16.86
C LEU A 43 9.06 0.12 -16.28
N PHE A 44 8.78 1.41 -16.02
CA PHE A 44 9.81 2.34 -15.56
C PHE A 44 10.48 1.91 -14.25
N PRO A 45 9.77 1.64 -13.14
CA PRO A 45 10.43 1.21 -11.91
C PRO A 45 11.10 -0.16 -12.05
N VAL A 46 10.51 -1.08 -12.83
CA VAL A 46 11.13 -2.39 -13.08
C VAL A 46 12.46 -2.23 -13.82
N MET A 47 12.53 -1.36 -14.83
CA MET A 47 13.78 -1.10 -15.55
C MET A 47 14.84 -0.45 -14.65
N ILE A 48 14.44 0.47 -13.77
CA ILE A 48 15.37 1.10 -12.82
C ILE A 48 15.91 0.08 -11.82
N PHE A 49 15.05 -0.76 -11.26
CA PHE A 49 15.48 -1.87 -10.39
C PHE A 49 16.41 -2.85 -11.12
N ALA A 50 16.04 -3.25 -12.35
CA ALA A 50 16.85 -4.16 -13.16
C ALA A 50 18.23 -3.54 -13.50
N ALA A 51 18.28 -2.24 -13.78
CA ALA A 51 19.55 -1.53 -13.98
C ALA A 51 20.40 -1.53 -12.70
N GLY A 52 19.80 -1.29 -11.53
CA GLY A 52 20.48 -1.40 -10.24
C GLY A 52 21.02 -2.80 -9.98
N PHE A 53 20.24 -3.83 -10.30
CA PHE A 53 20.66 -5.22 -10.19
C PHE A 53 21.80 -5.54 -11.17
N ALA A 54 21.75 -5.04 -12.41
CA ALA A 54 22.84 -5.19 -13.38
C ALA A 54 24.15 -4.56 -12.86
N MET A 55 24.07 -3.36 -12.29
CA MET A 55 25.24 -2.69 -11.69
C MET A 55 25.82 -3.44 -10.50
N LYS A 56 25.00 -4.18 -9.76
CA LYS A 56 25.42 -5.03 -8.64
C LYS A 56 25.77 -6.45 -9.04
N GLY A 57 25.71 -6.78 -10.33
CA GLY A 57 25.98 -8.12 -10.83
C GLY A 57 24.99 -9.19 -10.36
N VAL A 58 23.74 -8.80 -10.14
CA VAL A 58 22.66 -9.72 -9.76
C VAL A 58 22.19 -10.49 -11.00
N TYR A 59 21.77 -11.74 -10.81
CA TYR A 59 21.15 -12.54 -11.87
C TYR A 59 19.97 -11.80 -12.55
N PRO A 60 19.80 -11.84 -13.87
CA PRO A 60 20.49 -12.67 -14.88
C PRO A 60 21.80 -12.07 -15.42
N PHE A 61 22.30 -10.98 -14.86
CA PHE A 61 23.47 -10.27 -15.39
C PHE A 61 24.80 -10.94 -14.97
N LEU A 62 24.88 -11.36 -13.69
CA LEU A 62 25.98 -12.13 -13.12
C LEU A 62 25.43 -13.09 -12.04
N GLU A 63 26.30 -13.62 -11.16
CA GLU A 63 25.95 -14.69 -10.21
C GLU A 63 25.48 -14.20 -8.82
N ASN A 64 25.47 -12.88 -8.55
CA ASN A 64 25.07 -12.36 -7.26
C ASN A 64 23.56 -12.51 -7.04
N SER A 65 23.16 -12.74 -5.78
CA SER A 65 21.75 -12.75 -5.39
C SER A 65 21.26 -11.35 -5.07
N ALA A 66 20.02 -11.02 -5.46
CA ALA A 66 19.33 -9.83 -5.01
C ALA A 66 18.82 -9.94 -3.56
N LEU A 67 18.70 -11.17 -3.07
CA LEU A 67 18.14 -11.44 -1.75
C LEU A 67 19.21 -11.21 -0.69
N VAL A 68 18.84 -10.51 0.38
CA VAL A 68 19.68 -10.20 1.53
C VAL A 68 18.99 -10.65 2.81
N VAL A 69 19.79 -10.90 3.85
CA VAL A 69 19.32 -11.27 5.20
C VAL A 69 18.24 -12.36 5.15
N ASP A 70 17.01 -12.05 5.55
CA ASP A 70 15.87 -12.97 5.60
C ASP A 70 15.50 -13.53 4.22
N GLY A 71 15.76 -12.80 3.16
CA GLY A 71 15.56 -13.24 1.80
C GLY A 71 16.32 -14.54 1.49
N VAL A 72 17.58 -14.61 1.91
CA VAL A 72 18.43 -15.79 1.70
C VAL A 72 18.17 -16.87 2.75
N HIS A 73 18.13 -16.49 4.03
CA HIS A 73 18.09 -17.46 5.14
C HIS A 73 16.71 -18.07 5.38
N GLN A 74 15.64 -17.32 5.08
CA GLN A 74 14.27 -17.74 5.37
C GLN A 74 13.47 -18.04 4.09
N TYR A 75 13.24 -17.04 3.23
CA TYR A 75 12.31 -17.21 2.10
C TYR A 75 12.71 -18.32 1.15
N THR A 76 14.01 -18.47 0.82
CA THR A 76 14.45 -19.52 -0.06
C THR A 76 14.19 -20.91 0.50
N ALA A 77 14.41 -21.11 1.81
CA ALA A 77 14.12 -22.35 2.50
C ALA A 77 12.61 -22.63 2.55
N PHE A 78 11.80 -21.60 2.86
CA PHE A 78 10.35 -21.72 2.98
C PHE A 78 9.67 -22.06 1.65
N TYR A 79 10.11 -21.49 0.53
CA TYR A 79 9.59 -21.85 -0.79
C TYR A 79 9.98 -23.27 -1.21
N LYS A 80 11.18 -23.73 -0.87
CA LYS A 80 11.58 -25.13 -1.10
C LYS A 80 10.74 -26.09 -0.26
N GLU A 81 10.47 -25.73 1.00
CA GLU A 81 9.60 -26.52 1.85
C GLU A 81 8.17 -26.55 1.33
N LEU A 82 7.61 -25.40 0.91
CA LEU A 82 6.29 -25.33 0.30
C LEU A 82 6.18 -26.25 -0.92
N LEU A 83 7.18 -26.24 -1.81
CA LEU A 83 7.20 -27.15 -2.96
C LEU A 83 7.23 -28.62 -2.51
N SER A 84 8.10 -28.97 -1.55
CA SER A 84 8.20 -30.32 -0.99
C SER A 84 6.88 -30.80 -0.34
N GLN A 85 6.18 -29.93 0.38
CA GLN A 85 4.88 -30.26 0.99
C GLN A 85 3.79 -30.51 -0.06
N LEU A 86 3.80 -29.73 -1.14
CA LEU A 86 2.86 -29.92 -2.26
C LEU A 86 3.14 -31.20 -3.03
N GLU A 87 4.40 -31.56 -3.25
CA GLU A 87 4.80 -32.78 -3.98
C GLU A 87 4.53 -34.06 -3.18
N LYS A 88 4.79 -34.03 -1.88
CA LYS A 88 4.60 -35.19 -1.01
C LYS A 88 3.13 -35.41 -0.63
N GLY A 89 2.24 -34.43 -0.83
CA GLY A 89 0.88 -34.48 -0.33
C GLY A 89 0.83 -34.62 1.19
N ALA A 90 1.90 -34.20 1.90
CA ALA A 90 2.02 -34.32 3.33
C ALA A 90 1.05 -33.32 4.02
N GLY A 91 0.66 -33.66 5.24
CA GLY A 91 -0.19 -32.76 6.04
C GLY A 91 0.51 -31.42 6.29
N TRP A 92 -0.14 -30.33 5.98
CA TRP A 92 0.35 -28.95 6.12
C TRP A 92 0.67 -28.51 7.55
N THR A 93 0.44 -29.38 8.52
CA THR A 93 0.53 -29.06 9.94
C THR A 93 1.92 -29.20 10.53
N TYR A 94 2.82 -29.97 9.91
CA TYR A 94 4.13 -30.27 10.48
C TYR A 94 5.21 -30.39 9.42
N SER A 95 6.36 -29.75 9.66
CA SER A 95 7.58 -29.91 8.87
C SER A 95 8.60 -30.72 9.67
N THR A 96 9.31 -31.62 8.99
CA THR A 96 10.45 -32.37 9.56
C THR A 96 11.75 -31.55 9.56
N HIS A 97 11.77 -30.41 8.90
CA HIS A 97 12.92 -29.52 8.85
C HIS A 97 13.08 -28.75 10.17
N SER A 98 14.28 -28.29 10.46
CA SER A 98 14.60 -27.44 11.61
C SER A 98 14.02 -27.97 12.94
N MET A 99 14.16 -29.27 13.20
CA MET A 99 13.68 -29.96 14.41
C MET A 99 12.15 -30.03 14.56
N GLY A 100 11.42 -29.72 13.52
CA GLY A 100 9.96 -29.73 13.49
C GLY A 100 9.34 -28.38 13.88
N TYR A 101 8.45 -27.88 13.05
CA TYR A 101 7.67 -26.67 13.31
C TYR A 101 6.30 -26.75 12.64
N ASP A 102 5.38 -25.88 13.09
CA ASP A 102 4.06 -25.72 12.46
C ASP A 102 4.21 -25.03 11.09
N PHE A 103 4.22 -25.84 10.04
CA PHE A 103 4.37 -25.33 8.68
C PHE A 103 3.17 -24.47 8.25
N TYR A 104 1.94 -24.78 8.71
CA TYR A 104 0.78 -23.99 8.35
C TYR A 104 0.82 -22.59 8.96
N GLY A 105 1.27 -22.49 10.21
CA GLY A 105 1.51 -21.22 10.87
C GLY A 105 2.56 -20.38 10.13
N LEU A 106 3.66 -21.00 9.72
CA LEU A 106 4.70 -20.38 8.89
C LEU A 106 4.14 -19.96 7.52
N PHE A 107 3.38 -20.81 6.84
CA PHE A 107 2.73 -20.49 5.58
C PHE A 107 1.82 -19.27 5.73
N CYS A 108 1.02 -19.17 6.78
CA CYS A 108 0.14 -18.02 7.03
C CYS A 108 0.93 -16.72 7.25
N TYR A 109 2.16 -16.79 7.74
CA TYR A 109 2.99 -15.60 7.97
C TYR A 109 3.76 -15.17 6.73
N TYR A 110 4.42 -16.11 6.04
CA TYR A 110 5.39 -15.79 4.98
C TYR A 110 4.89 -16.06 3.56
N LEU A 111 4.01 -17.05 3.36
CA LEU A 111 3.76 -17.67 2.04
C LEU A 111 2.32 -17.56 1.56
N SER A 112 1.41 -16.98 2.33
CA SER A 112 -0.02 -16.88 2.00
C SER A 112 -0.35 -15.93 0.83
N SER A 113 0.65 -15.28 0.27
CA SER A 113 0.52 -14.47 -0.93
C SER A 113 0.17 -15.31 -2.17
N PRO A 114 -0.77 -14.88 -3.03
CA PRO A 114 -1.01 -15.55 -4.31
C PRO A 114 0.21 -15.56 -5.23
N PHE A 115 1.15 -14.63 -5.06
CA PHE A 115 2.42 -14.60 -5.78
C PHE A 115 3.36 -15.74 -5.39
N SER A 116 3.12 -16.44 -4.28
CA SER A 116 3.85 -17.65 -3.94
C SER A 116 3.67 -18.74 -4.98
N LEU A 117 2.48 -18.84 -5.60
CA LEU A 117 2.24 -19.75 -6.72
C LEU A 117 3.09 -19.39 -7.94
N LEU A 118 3.33 -18.10 -8.17
CA LEU A 118 4.19 -17.64 -9.26
C LEU A 118 5.66 -17.95 -8.98
N VAL A 119 6.12 -17.84 -7.72
CA VAL A 119 7.46 -18.30 -7.33
C VAL A 119 7.61 -19.78 -7.61
N LEU A 120 6.66 -20.62 -7.18
CA LEU A 120 6.69 -22.07 -7.44
C LEU A 120 6.71 -22.40 -8.94
N LEU A 121 5.97 -21.63 -9.75
CA LEU A 121 5.99 -21.78 -11.20
C LEU A 121 7.38 -21.48 -11.77
N PHE A 122 8.01 -20.39 -11.35
CA PHE A 122 9.34 -20.00 -11.82
C PHE A 122 10.43 -20.95 -11.34
N MET A 123 10.30 -21.54 -10.15
CA MET A 123 11.22 -22.57 -9.65
C MET A 123 11.34 -23.81 -10.55
N LYS A 124 10.40 -24.01 -11.49
CA LYS A 124 10.54 -25.08 -12.51
C LYS A 124 11.59 -24.77 -13.58
N PHE A 125 11.97 -23.50 -13.74
CA PHE A 125 12.82 -23.04 -14.83
C PHE A 125 14.10 -22.37 -14.35
N MET A 126 14.16 -21.95 -13.08
CA MET A 126 15.28 -21.21 -12.50
C MET A 126 15.46 -21.54 -11.01
N TYR A 127 16.58 -21.13 -10.44
CA TYR A 127 16.83 -21.31 -9.01
C TYR A 127 15.84 -20.48 -8.16
N VAL A 128 15.59 -20.94 -6.95
CA VAL A 128 14.61 -20.31 -6.05
C VAL A 128 14.91 -18.83 -5.79
N ASN A 129 16.19 -18.47 -5.64
CA ASN A 129 16.61 -17.07 -5.43
C ASN A 129 16.20 -16.19 -6.61
N ASP A 130 16.37 -16.68 -7.82
CA ASP A 130 16.06 -15.97 -9.06
C ASP A 130 14.54 -15.89 -9.28
N ALA A 131 13.83 -16.97 -8.94
CA ALA A 131 12.37 -17.00 -8.96
C ALA A 131 11.76 -15.95 -8.01
N VAL A 132 12.28 -15.85 -6.80
CA VAL A 132 11.86 -14.83 -5.83
C VAL A 132 12.22 -13.43 -6.32
N THR A 133 13.42 -13.23 -6.86
CA THR A 133 13.86 -11.95 -7.44
C THR A 133 12.95 -11.51 -8.60
N ALA A 134 12.59 -12.43 -9.49
CA ALA A 134 11.65 -12.13 -10.58
C ALA A 134 10.27 -11.68 -10.05
N VAL A 135 9.76 -12.34 -9.02
CA VAL A 135 8.48 -11.97 -8.39
C VAL A 135 8.58 -10.64 -7.66
N ILE A 136 9.72 -10.32 -7.03
CA ILE A 136 9.96 -8.98 -6.45
C ILE A 136 9.84 -7.90 -7.53
N LEU A 137 10.48 -8.06 -8.68
CA LEU A 137 10.40 -7.10 -9.80
C LEU A 137 8.95 -6.91 -10.27
N ILE A 138 8.18 -8.00 -10.38
CA ILE A 138 6.77 -7.93 -10.74
C ILE A 138 5.98 -7.14 -9.68
N LYS A 139 6.18 -7.41 -8.39
CA LYS A 139 5.50 -6.70 -7.30
C LYS A 139 5.86 -5.21 -7.26
N VAL A 140 7.13 -4.85 -7.49
CA VAL A 140 7.57 -3.45 -7.63
C VAL A 140 6.82 -2.73 -8.75
N GLY A 141 6.75 -3.35 -9.93
CA GLY A 141 5.95 -2.82 -11.04
C GLY A 141 4.48 -2.65 -10.69
N LEU A 142 3.89 -3.62 -10.00
CA LEU A 142 2.48 -3.57 -9.57
C LEU A 142 2.23 -2.52 -8.47
N CYS A 143 3.19 -2.26 -7.57
CA CYS A 143 3.11 -1.13 -6.62
C CYS A 143 2.98 0.20 -7.36
N SER A 144 3.78 0.41 -8.41
CA SER A 144 3.67 1.60 -9.26
C SER A 144 2.33 1.69 -9.98
N VAL A 145 1.86 0.59 -10.55
CA VAL A 145 0.55 0.52 -11.24
C VAL A 145 -0.59 0.85 -10.29
N SER A 146 -0.58 0.33 -9.07
CA SER A 146 -1.64 0.58 -8.09
C SER A 146 -1.72 2.07 -7.71
N MET A 147 -0.59 2.72 -7.49
CA MET A 147 -0.53 4.16 -7.21
C MET A 147 -0.89 4.99 -8.44
N ALA A 148 -0.45 4.59 -9.65
CA ALA A 148 -0.86 5.24 -10.90
C ALA A 148 -2.37 5.10 -11.14
N TRP A 149 -2.96 3.96 -10.77
CA TRP A 149 -4.41 3.74 -10.85
C TRP A 149 -5.15 4.64 -9.85
N TYR A 150 -4.71 4.71 -8.59
CA TYR A 150 -5.30 5.57 -7.57
C TYR A 150 -5.27 7.03 -7.98
N SER A 151 -4.09 7.54 -8.38
CA SER A 151 -3.93 8.92 -8.84
C SER A 151 -4.72 9.21 -10.11
N GLY A 152 -4.79 8.27 -11.04
CA GLY A 152 -5.61 8.37 -12.25
C GLY A 152 -7.12 8.42 -11.98
N LYS A 153 -7.59 7.78 -10.89
CA LYS A 153 -8.98 7.92 -10.42
C LYS A 153 -9.24 9.29 -9.82
N LYS A 154 -8.27 9.83 -9.10
CA LYS A 154 -8.37 11.13 -8.42
C LYS A 154 -8.21 12.30 -9.38
N TYR A 155 -7.34 12.16 -10.39
CA TYR A 155 -7.01 13.19 -11.39
C TYR A 155 -7.14 12.65 -12.82
N PRO A 156 -8.37 12.47 -13.33
CA PRO A 156 -8.60 11.89 -14.66
C PRO A 156 -7.95 12.70 -15.78
N GLY A 157 -7.34 12.01 -16.75
CA GLY A 157 -6.73 12.63 -17.93
C GLY A 157 -5.30 13.17 -17.71
N ARG A 158 -4.72 13.01 -16.52
CA ARG A 158 -3.33 13.39 -16.20
C ARG A 158 -2.41 12.16 -16.17
N GLY A 159 -2.27 11.48 -17.32
CA GLY A 159 -1.54 10.22 -17.41
C GLY A 159 -0.07 10.30 -17.01
N SER A 160 0.66 11.36 -17.43
CA SER A 160 2.06 11.56 -17.03
C SER A 160 2.22 11.72 -15.52
N MET A 161 1.36 12.50 -14.88
CA MET A 161 1.34 12.64 -13.43
C MET A 161 1.07 11.29 -12.73
N ALA A 162 0.17 10.48 -13.28
CA ALA A 162 -0.12 9.16 -12.73
C ALA A 162 1.10 8.23 -12.80
N VAL A 163 1.83 8.22 -13.94
CA VAL A 163 3.08 7.47 -14.09
C VAL A 163 4.13 7.96 -13.09
N SER A 164 4.35 9.29 -13.01
CA SER A 164 5.35 9.85 -12.10
C SER A 164 5.07 9.49 -10.64
N LEU A 165 3.82 9.65 -10.17
CA LEU A 165 3.45 9.29 -8.79
C LEU A 165 3.57 7.77 -8.55
N GLY A 166 3.25 6.94 -9.54
CA GLY A 166 3.48 5.51 -9.49
C GLY A 166 4.95 5.17 -9.30
N CYS A 167 5.82 5.76 -10.12
CA CYS A 167 7.27 5.55 -10.02
C CYS A 167 7.82 6.05 -8.68
N MET A 168 7.44 7.24 -8.21
CA MET A 168 7.88 7.76 -6.91
C MET A 168 7.47 6.84 -5.75
N TYR A 169 6.28 6.26 -5.82
CA TYR A 169 5.80 5.29 -4.83
C TYR A 169 6.61 3.99 -4.84
N ALA A 170 6.81 3.39 -6.03
CA ALA A 170 7.52 2.13 -6.18
C ALA A 170 9.05 2.25 -5.95
N LEU A 171 9.61 3.44 -6.12
CA LEU A 171 11.02 3.75 -5.88
C LEU A 171 11.25 4.49 -4.56
N SER A 172 10.25 4.51 -3.67
CA SER A 172 10.43 5.07 -2.33
C SER A 172 11.52 4.30 -1.57
N ASN A 173 12.24 4.97 -0.70
CA ASN A 173 13.32 4.37 0.06
C ASN A 173 12.84 3.22 0.96
N PHE A 174 11.61 3.29 1.45
CA PHE A 174 10.99 2.16 2.16
C PHE A 174 10.95 0.90 1.29
N LEU A 175 10.46 1.00 0.06
CA LEU A 175 10.37 -0.15 -0.84
C LEU A 175 11.77 -0.60 -1.29
N MET A 176 12.67 0.35 -1.56
CA MET A 176 14.07 0.06 -1.92
C MET A 176 14.82 -0.66 -0.78
N GLY A 177 14.54 -0.31 0.48
CA GLY A 177 15.19 -0.91 1.63
C GLY A 177 14.61 -2.26 2.05
N TYR A 178 13.31 -2.46 1.83
CA TYR A 178 12.60 -3.65 2.30
C TYR A 178 12.07 -4.55 1.19
N TYR A 179 12.54 -4.41 -0.05
CA TYR A 179 12.09 -5.23 -1.18
C TYR A 179 12.31 -6.74 -0.96
N SER A 180 13.33 -7.12 -0.19
CA SER A 180 13.59 -8.52 0.16
C SER A 180 12.54 -9.14 1.08
N ASN A 181 11.75 -8.32 1.80
CA ASN A 181 10.62 -8.78 2.59
C ASN A 181 9.38 -8.98 1.70
N VAL A 182 9.42 -10.05 0.90
CA VAL A 182 8.47 -10.32 -0.19
C VAL A 182 7.01 -10.31 0.27
N MET A 183 6.72 -10.74 1.51
CA MET A 183 5.39 -10.77 2.10
C MET A 183 4.80 -9.37 2.37
N TRP A 184 5.65 -8.34 2.54
CA TRP A 184 5.18 -6.97 2.79
C TRP A 184 4.71 -6.28 1.50
N LEU A 185 5.29 -6.67 0.37
CA LEU A 185 5.04 -6.02 -0.93
C LEU A 185 3.59 -6.12 -1.38
N ASP A 186 2.87 -7.18 -0.99
CA ASP A 186 1.43 -7.32 -1.30
C ASP A 186 0.61 -6.21 -0.64
N CYS A 187 0.87 -5.95 0.62
CA CYS A 187 0.19 -4.89 1.36
C CYS A 187 0.56 -3.50 0.84
N ILE A 188 1.84 -3.28 0.49
CA ILE A 188 2.30 -2.03 -0.13
C ILE A 188 1.61 -1.83 -1.49
N MET A 189 1.52 -2.88 -2.31
CA MET A 189 0.80 -2.85 -3.58
C MET A 189 -0.70 -2.52 -3.40
N LEU A 190 -1.34 -3.06 -2.38
CA LEU A 190 -2.76 -2.86 -2.13
C LEU A 190 -3.08 -1.56 -1.39
N LEU A 191 -2.12 -0.90 -0.73
CA LEU A 191 -2.35 0.32 0.06
C LEU A 191 -3.01 1.47 -0.73
N PRO A 192 -2.58 1.85 -1.96
CA PRO A 192 -3.28 2.88 -2.73
C PRO A 192 -4.71 2.49 -3.11
N VAL A 193 -4.95 1.20 -3.35
CA VAL A 193 -6.29 0.65 -3.66
C VAL A 193 -7.18 0.70 -2.41
N LEU A 194 -6.61 0.36 -1.25
CA LEU A 194 -7.28 0.45 0.04
C LEU A 194 -7.69 1.89 0.36
N ALA A 195 -6.78 2.84 0.20
CA ALA A 195 -7.04 4.26 0.39
C ALA A 195 -8.21 4.75 -0.49
N TYR A 196 -8.24 4.36 -1.77
CA TYR A 196 -9.36 4.66 -2.65
C TYR A 196 -10.70 4.13 -2.13
N PHE A 197 -10.73 2.89 -1.65
CA PHE A 197 -11.99 2.28 -1.18
C PHE A 197 -12.41 2.83 0.19
N ILE A 198 -11.48 3.29 1.04
CA ILE A 198 -11.82 4.05 2.25
C ILE A 198 -12.49 5.38 1.86
N GLU A 199 -11.94 6.11 0.89
CA GLU A 199 -12.57 7.32 0.36
C GLU A 199 -13.97 7.00 -0.20
N GLN A 200 -14.14 5.92 -0.98
CA GLN A 200 -15.45 5.50 -1.49
C GLN A 200 -16.44 5.18 -0.35
N LEU A 201 -15.99 4.57 0.73
CA LEU A 201 -16.82 4.32 1.90
C LEU A 201 -17.28 5.62 2.54
N VAL A 202 -16.39 6.60 2.73
CA VAL A 202 -16.71 7.91 3.33
C VAL A 202 -17.65 8.72 2.45
N TYR A 203 -17.34 8.85 1.15
CA TYR A 203 -18.06 9.74 0.23
C TYR A 203 -19.34 9.14 -0.36
N THR A 204 -19.43 7.81 -0.49
CA THR A 204 -20.55 7.14 -1.17
C THR A 204 -21.25 6.08 -0.33
N GLY A 205 -20.71 5.74 0.84
CA GLY A 205 -21.22 4.67 1.70
C GLY A 205 -21.01 3.24 1.16
N LYS A 206 -20.22 3.06 0.08
CA LYS A 206 -19.92 1.75 -0.52
C LYS A 206 -18.80 1.05 0.24
N TRP A 207 -19.14 0.03 1.00
CA TRP A 207 -18.25 -0.65 1.94
C TRP A 207 -17.54 -1.90 1.38
N TYR A 208 -18.13 -2.56 0.38
CA TYR A 208 -17.67 -3.87 -0.09
C TYR A 208 -16.24 -3.86 -0.65
N GLY A 209 -15.84 -2.81 -1.38
CA GLY A 209 -14.48 -2.71 -1.92
C GLY A 209 -13.44 -2.56 -0.81
N TYR A 210 -13.73 -1.77 0.20
CA TYR A 210 -12.90 -1.66 1.40
C TYR A 210 -12.75 -3.01 2.11
N CYS A 211 -13.88 -3.71 2.35
CA CYS A 211 -13.90 -5.02 2.98
C CYS A 211 -13.03 -6.05 2.24
N LEU A 212 -13.17 -6.14 0.93
CA LEU A 212 -12.41 -7.09 0.12
C LEU A 212 -10.91 -6.79 0.12
N VAL A 213 -10.52 -5.52 -0.09
CA VAL A 213 -9.10 -5.15 -0.16
C VAL A 213 -8.41 -5.28 1.18
N LEU A 214 -9.03 -4.85 2.26
CA LEU A 214 -8.49 -5.05 3.62
C LEU A 214 -8.39 -6.54 3.96
N GLY A 215 -9.41 -7.33 3.61
CA GLY A 215 -9.39 -8.78 3.79
C GLY A 215 -8.23 -9.43 3.03
N CYS A 216 -7.97 -9.03 1.78
CA CYS A 216 -6.79 -9.48 1.02
C CYS A 216 -5.48 -9.09 1.70
N CYS A 217 -5.37 -7.87 2.24
CA CYS A 217 -4.17 -7.45 2.96
C CYS A 217 -3.90 -8.32 4.19
N ILE A 218 -4.94 -8.58 5.00
CA ILE A 218 -4.82 -9.43 6.20
C ILE A 218 -4.49 -10.88 5.80
N LEU A 219 -5.13 -11.39 4.74
CA LEU A 219 -4.93 -12.75 4.24
C LEU A 219 -3.48 -12.99 3.78
N THR A 220 -2.89 -12.01 3.08
CA THR A 220 -1.53 -12.13 2.53
C THR A 220 -0.43 -11.88 3.56
N SER A 221 -0.69 -11.08 4.58
CA SER A 221 0.23 -10.80 5.68
C SER A 221 -0.54 -10.21 6.85
N TYR A 222 -0.83 -11.00 7.87
CA TYR A 222 -1.57 -10.50 9.03
C TYR A 222 -0.79 -9.42 9.80
N TYR A 223 0.55 -9.44 9.79
CA TYR A 223 1.39 -8.42 10.41
C TYR A 223 1.21 -7.05 9.74
N MET A 224 1.42 -6.98 8.42
CA MET A 224 1.16 -5.76 7.66
C MET A 224 -0.33 -5.41 7.63
N GLY A 225 -1.20 -6.42 7.62
CA GLY A 225 -2.64 -6.26 7.72
C GLY A 225 -3.07 -5.53 8.99
N PHE A 226 -2.44 -5.83 10.14
CA PHE A 226 -2.67 -5.09 11.39
C PHE A 226 -2.29 -3.60 11.26
N MET A 227 -1.13 -3.30 10.68
CA MET A 227 -0.72 -1.91 10.41
C MET A 227 -1.70 -1.20 9.49
N LEU A 228 -2.19 -1.89 8.45
CA LEU A 228 -3.19 -1.34 7.54
C LEU A 228 -4.58 -1.18 8.18
N CYS A 229 -4.95 -1.98 9.18
CA CYS A 229 -6.15 -1.75 9.98
C CYS A 229 -6.06 -0.43 10.74
N THR A 230 -4.92 -0.17 11.39
CA THR A 230 -4.68 1.10 12.12
C THR A 230 -4.67 2.29 11.15
N PHE A 231 -3.93 2.18 10.05
CA PHE A 231 -3.94 3.18 8.98
C PHE A 231 -5.37 3.44 8.47
N SER A 232 -6.16 2.40 8.23
CA SER A 232 -7.52 2.51 7.72
C SER A 232 -8.42 3.29 8.68
N ALA A 233 -8.29 3.05 9.99
CA ALA A 233 -9.05 3.77 11.01
C ALA A 233 -8.70 5.27 11.01
N LEU A 234 -7.42 5.61 11.02
CA LEU A 234 -6.94 6.98 11.01
C LEU A 234 -7.30 7.69 9.70
N TYR A 235 -7.09 7.04 8.56
CA TYR A 235 -7.40 7.60 7.26
C TYR A 235 -8.90 7.80 7.05
N TYR A 236 -9.73 6.86 7.54
CA TYR A 236 -11.18 7.00 7.54
C TYR A 236 -11.63 8.22 8.37
N LEU A 237 -11.12 8.35 9.60
CA LEU A 237 -11.45 9.49 10.49
C LEU A 237 -10.99 10.83 9.91
N ALA A 238 -9.78 10.87 9.32
CA ALA A 238 -9.26 12.07 8.66
C ALA A 238 -10.16 12.48 7.48
N ASN A 239 -10.55 11.54 6.61
CA ASN A 239 -11.46 11.82 5.50
C ASN A 239 -12.84 12.27 5.99
N LEU A 240 -13.35 11.68 7.07
CA LEU A 240 -14.63 12.10 7.67
C LEU A 240 -14.57 13.52 8.25
N ALA A 241 -13.42 13.94 8.78
CA ALA A 241 -13.20 15.31 9.25
C ALA A 241 -13.02 16.32 8.10
N ILE A 242 -12.38 15.90 7.01
CA ILE A 242 -12.10 16.72 5.82
C ILE A 242 -13.37 16.95 4.99
N ILE A 243 -14.31 16.01 4.97
CA ILE A 243 -15.50 16.08 4.11
C ILE A 243 -16.31 17.35 4.41
N LYS A 244 -16.78 18.03 3.36
CA LYS A 244 -17.60 19.23 3.50
C LYS A 244 -18.95 18.93 4.12
N SER A 245 -19.52 19.90 4.83
CA SER A 245 -20.78 19.71 5.58
C SER A 245 -21.96 19.27 4.71
N ASP A 246 -22.02 19.74 3.46
CA ASP A 246 -23.03 19.38 2.47
C ASP A 246 -22.89 17.97 1.89
N GLN A 247 -21.73 17.36 2.06
CA GLN A 247 -21.39 16.00 1.57
C GLN A 247 -21.28 14.98 2.71
N ARG A 248 -21.44 15.42 3.98
CA ARG A 248 -21.36 14.51 5.12
C ARG A 248 -22.48 13.47 5.08
N PRO A 249 -22.20 12.24 5.52
CA PRO A 249 -23.26 11.24 5.71
C PRO A 249 -24.35 11.82 6.64
N GLU A 250 -25.61 11.67 6.28
CA GLU A 250 -26.74 12.15 7.09
C GLU A 250 -26.69 11.65 8.53
N LYS A 251 -26.15 10.42 8.72
CA LYS A 251 -25.94 9.80 10.03
C LYS A 251 -24.49 9.30 10.15
N ILE A 252 -23.66 10.08 10.84
CA ILE A 252 -22.23 9.72 11.11
C ILE A 252 -22.13 8.36 11.79
N LEU A 253 -23.00 8.07 12.77
CA LEU A 253 -23.01 6.79 13.46
C LEU A 253 -23.22 5.62 12.49
N HIS A 254 -24.11 5.75 11.49
CA HIS A 254 -24.33 4.71 10.50
C HIS A 254 -23.09 4.49 9.60
N SER A 255 -22.37 5.55 9.26
CA SER A 255 -21.10 5.45 8.52
C SER A 255 -20.03 4.73 9.34
N LEU A 256 -19.91 5.08 10.63
CA LEU A 256 -18.99 4.41 11.57
C LEU A 256 -19.32 2.91 11.73
N LEU A 257 -20.59 2.57 11.86
CA LEU A 257 -21.03 1.18 11.96
C LEU A 257 -20.74 0.40 10.68
N LYS A 258 -20.89 1.02 9.50
CA LYS A 258 -20.46 0.42 8.22
C LYS A 258 -18.97 0.18 8.16
N PHE A 259 -18.16 1.16 8.61
CA PHE A 259 -16.70 1.01 8.66
C PHE A 259 -16.30 -0.12 9.60
N ALA A 260 -16.80 -0.12 10.85
CA ALA A 260 -16.50 -1.15 11.83
C ALA A 260 -16.96 -2.55 11.37
N GLY A 261 -18.20 -2.66 10.88
CA GLY A 261 -18.74 -3.92 10.38
C GLY A 261 -17.98 -4.47 9.18
N SER A 262 -17.57 -3.61 8.24
CA SER A 262 -16.77 -4.04 7.09
C SER A 262 -15.33 -4.41 7.49
N SER A 263 -14.75 -3.77 8.51
CA SER A 263 -13.44 -4.16 9.06
C SER A 263 -13.49 -5.54 9.74
N ILE A 264 -14.52 -5.81 10.52
CA ILE A 264 -14.76 -7.13 11.11
C ILE A 264 -14.98 -8.19 10.01
N ALA A 265 -15.78 -7.88 9.01
CA ALA A 265 -16.01 -8.78 7.88
C ALA A 265 -14.69 -9.08 7.11
N SER A 266 -13.79 -8.10 6.98
CA SER A 266 -12.46 -8.32 6.39
C SER A 266 -11.63 -9.30 7.20
N ALA A 267 -11.63 -9.18 8.53
CA ALA A 267 -10.93 -10.11 9.42
C ALA A 267 -11.54 -11.52 9.34
N CYS A 268 -12.87 -11.63 9.25
CA CYS A 268 -13.54 -12.90 9.05
C CYS A 268 -13.18 -13.56 7.71
N LEU A 269 -13.12 -12.80 6.62
CA LEU A 269 -12.66 -13.30 5.31
C LEU A 269 -11.23 -13.83 5.35
N ALA A 270 -10.35 -13.18 6.11
CA ALA A 270 -8.97 -13.60 6.27
C ALA A 270 -8.77 -14.65 7.41
N GLY A 271 -9.84 -15.09 8.05
CA GLY A 271 -9.79 -15.98 9.22
C GLY A 271 -9.00 -17.27 9.01
N ILE A 272 -8.98 -17.77 7.77
CA ILE A 272 -8.22 -18.97 7.39
C ILE A 272 -6.72 -18.83 7.59
N THR A 273 -6.15 -17.62 7.43
CA THR A 273 -4.72 -17.34 7.68
C THR A 273 -4.50 -16.62 9.00
N LEU A 274 -5.43 -15.74 9.38
CA LEU A 274 -5.32 -14.91 10.58
C LEU A 274 -5.34 -15.75 11.87
N ILE A 275 -6.30 -16.66 12.02
CA ILE A 275 -6.45 -17.45 13.26
C ILE A 275 -5.26 -18.38 13.46
N PRO A 276 -4.85 -19.22 12.47
CA PRO A 276 -3.67 -20.06 12.65
C PRO A 276 -2.38 -19.26 12.84
N GLY A 277 -2.26 -18.12 12.15
CA GLY A 277 -1.12 -17.21 12.31
C GLY A 277 -1.01 -16.68 13.74
N ILE A 278 -2.10 -16.19 14.33
CA ILE A 278 -2.13 -15.73 15.72
C ILE A 278 -1.77 -16.88 16.69
N VAL A 279 -2.33 -18.06 16.48
CA VAL A 279 -2.02 -19.25 17.32
C VAL A 279 -0.55 -19.63 17.20
N ALA A 280 0.02 -19.61 15.99
CA ALA A 280 1.44 -19.90 15.79
C ALA A 280 2.34 -18.89 16.51
N VAL A 281 2.08 -17.59 16.35
CA VAL A 281 2.85 -16.53 17.03
C VAL A 281 2.73 -16.58 18.53
N SER A 282 1.54 -16.87 19.09
CA SER A 282 1.33 -16.96 20.52
C SER A 282 2.16 -18.06 21.21
N ARG A 283 2.71 -18.98 20.43
CA ARG A 283 3.60 -20.07 20.89
C ARG A 283 5.09 -19.77 20.74
N THR A 284 5.44 -18.57 20.26
CA THR A 284 6.84 -18.15 20.05
C THR A 284 7.32 -17.30 21.22
N ALA A 285 8.64 -17.29 21.45
CA ALA A 285 9.28 -16.42 22.45
C ALA A 285 8.96 -14.93 22.25
N ALA A 286 8.76 -14.50 21.01
CA ALA A 286 8.37 -13.12 20.68
C ALA A 286 7.02 -12.70 21.30
N ALA A 287 6.12 -13.65 21.56
CA ALA A 287 4.86 -13.36 22.23
C ALA A 287 5.02 -13.11 23.74
N GLU A 288 6.02 -13.72 24.36
CA GLU A 288 6.34 -13.52 25.79
C GLU A 288 6.93 -12.12 26.01
N GLU A 289 7.75 -11.62 25.07
CA GLU A 289 8.34 -10.28 25.13
C GLU A 289 7.32 -9.18 24.81
N ALA A 290 6.36 -9.42 23.91
CA ALA A 290 5.38 -8.42 23.48
C ALA A 290 4.36 -8.04 24.59
N GLY A 291 4.22 -8.85 25.64
CA GLY A 291 3.23 -8.63 26.71
C GLY A 291 3.54 -7.50 27.69
N THR A 292 4.71 -6.87 27.62
CA THR A 292 5.18 -5.92 28.65
C THR A 292 5.42 -4.48 28.18
N GLY A 293 5.27 -4.20 26.88
CA GLY A 293 5.58 -2.89 26.29
C GLY A 293 4.36 -2.11 25.82
N LEU A 294 4.00 -1.04 26.53
CA LEU A 294 3.27 0.06 25.90
C LEU A 294 4.11 0.58 24.71
N ALA A 295 3.45 0.84 23.57
CA ALA A 295 4.11 1.46 22.43
C ALA A 295 4.83 2.74 22.89
N GLY A 296 6.14 2.67 23.07
CA GLY A 296 6.98 3.81 23.40
C GLY A 296 7.31 4.57 22.12
N VAL A 297 7.40 5.88 22.18
CA VAL A 297 8.04 6.66 21.14
C VAL A 297 9.54 6.36 21.24
N TYR A 298 10.02 5.48 20.38
CA TYR A 298 11.43 5.13 20.31
C TYR A 298 12.12 6.12 19.38
N GLY A 299 13.12 6.82 19.92
CA GLY A 299 14.05 7.64 19.17
C GLY A 299 13.92 9.14 19.40
N ASP A 300 15.02 9.85 19.09
CA ASP A 300 15.08 11.30 19.10
C ASP A 300 14.36 11.84 17.86
N ILE A 301 13.44 12.79 18.04
CA ILE A 301 12.71 13.45 16.95
C ILE A 301 13.65 14.08 15.91
N TRP A 302 14.81 14.56 16.35
CA TRP A 302 15.81 15.13 15.45
C TRP A 302 16.47 14.08 14.57
N LYS A 303 16.69 12.86 15.09
CA LYS A 303 17.16 11.72 14.30
C LYS A 303 16.10 11.29 13.28
N GLN A 304 14.82 11.27 13.67
CA GLN A 304 13.71 10.95 12.76
C GLN A 304 13.58 11.99 11.65
N LEU A 305 13.72 13.28 11.95
CA LEU A 305 13.78 14.33 10.93
C LEU A 305 15.01 14.20 10.03
N GLY A 306 16.15 13.81 10.58
CA GLY A 306 17.35 13.47 9.81
C GLY A 306 17.13 12.30 8.86
N ALA A 307 16.34 11.30 9.27
CA ALA A 307 15.99 10.14 8.45
C ALA A 307 15.16 10.47 7.20
N LEU A 308 14.62 11.69 7.09
CA LEU A 308 14.01 12.20 5.86
C LEU A 308 15.02 12.62 4.79
N MET A 309 16.31 12.73 5.15
CA MET A 309 17.37 13.12 4.22
C MET A 309 18.01 11.90 3.56
N GLU A 310 18.56 12.12 2.36
CA GLU A 310 19.31 11.10 1.62
C GLU A 310 20.56 10.69 2.40
N ASP A 311 20.92 9.41 2.33
CA ASP A 311 22.07 8.80 3.01
C ASP A 311 22.07 8.90 4.55
N SER A 312 20.98 9.32 5.16
CA SER A 312 20.87 9.42 6.62
C SER A 312 20.93 8.06 7.32
N LEU A 313 20.59 6.97 6.62
CA LEU A 313 20.61 5.60 7.15
C LEU A 313 21.31 4.63 6.20
N SER A 314 22.27 3.88 6.75
CA SER A 314 22.87 2.75 6.04
C SER A 314 21.95 1.53 6.12
N PHE A 315 21.59 0.94 4.97
CA PHE A 315 20.79 -0.30 4.90
C PHE A 315 21.45 -1.52 5.57
N VAL A 316 22.71 -1.44 5.95
CA VAL A 316 23.53 -2.58 6.40
C VAL A 316 23.60 -2.68 7.92
N LYS A 317 23.18 -1.69 8.68
CA LYS A 317 23.20 -1.72 10.14
C LYS A 317 21.86 -2.20 10.71
N SER A 318 21.59 -3.48 10.57
CA SER A 318 20.41 -4.11 11.18
C SER A 318 20.57 -4.47 12.67
N SER A 319 21.71 -4.19 13.29
CA SER A 319 22.01 -4.70 14.64
C SER A 319 22.00 -3.68 15.76
N GLU A 320 21.89 -2.39 15.48
CA GLU A 320 21.87 -1.37 16.52
C GLU A 320 20.70 -0.42 16.32
N GLN A 321 19.69 -0.64 17.18
CA GLN A 321 18.60 0.30 17.49
C GLN A 321 17.90 0.99 16.31
N GLY A 322 16.85 0.34 15.83
CA GLY A 322 15.55 0.88 15.44
C GLY A 322 15.42 2.20 14.69
N ASP A 323 16.40 2.62 13.91
CA ASP A 323 16.26 3.83 13.12
C ASP A 323 15.33 3.57 11.93
N VAL A 324 14.22 4.30 11.88
CA VAL A 324 13.20 4.16 10.83
C VAL A 324 13.68 4.86 9.57
N ASN A 325 13.62 4.16 8.44
CA ASN A 325 13.92 4.73 7.13
C ASN A 325 12.71 5.51 6.59
N LEU A 326 12.73 6.83 6.75
CA LEU A 326 11.62 7.72 6.37
C LEU A 326 11.84 8.45 5.04
N TYR A 327 13.01 8.31 4.39
CA TYR A 327 13.27 9.01 3.15
C TYR A 327 12.32 8.57 2.03
N CYS A 328 11.59 9.51 1.49
CA CYS A 328 10.60 9.28 0.44
C CYS A 328 10.94 9.96 -0.91
N GLY A 329 12.11 10.58 -0.98
CA GLY A 329 12.58 11.34 -2.14
C GLY A 329 12.41 12.85 -1.99
N CYS A 330 13.42 13.62 -2.39
CA CYS A 330 13.43 15.09 -2.30
C CYS A 330 12.22 15.74 -2.96
N ALA A 331 11.76 15.21 -4.10
CA ALA A 331 10.58 15.73 -4.78
C ALA A 331 9.29 15.58 -3.95
N VAL A 332 9.13 14.48 -3.21
CA VAL A 332 7.98 14.26 -2.33
C VAL A 332 8.01 15.26 -1.18
N LEU A 333 9.17 15.48 -0.55
CA LEU A 333 9.34 16.45 0.53
C LEU A 333 9.04 17.89 0.05
N LEU A 334 9.51 18.25 -1.14
CA LEU A 334 9.23 19.55 -1.75
C LEU A 334 7.73 19.74 -2.01
N PHE A 335 7.05 18.75 -2.58
CA PHE A 335 5.60 18.82 -2.81
C PHE A 335 4.81 18.82 -1.51
N ALA A 336 5.24 18.09 -0.47
CA ALA A 336 4.65 18.16 0.85
C ALA A 336 4.75 19.57 1.45
N GLY A 337 5.93 20.20 1.37
CA GLY A 337 6.12 21.60 1.77
C GLY A 337 5.19 22.56 1.03
N MET A 338 5.12 22.44 -0.30
CA MET A 338 4.19 23.23 -1.13
C MET A 338 2.73 23.01 -0.76
N TYR A 339 2.33 21.79 -0.42
CA TYR A 339 0.98 21.48 0.04
C TYR A 339 0.62 22.26 1.32
N PHE A 340 1.48 22.23 2.32
CA PHE A 340 1.24 22.94 3.58
C PHE A 340 1.29 24.47 3.44
N LEU A 341 2.08 25.00 2.51
CA LEU A 341 2.16 26.43 2.22
C LEU A 341 1.00 26.94 1.36
N ASN A 342 0.29 26.07 0.64
CA ASN A 342 -0.81 26.47 -0.26
C ASN A 342 -1.98 27.03 0.55
N LYS A 343 -2.33 28.31 0.31
CA LYS A 343 -3.40 29.02 1.01
C LYS A 343 -4.81 28.57 0.60
N GLU A 344 -4.96 27.92 -0.53
CA GLU A 344 -6.26 27.43 -1.03
C GLU A 344 -6.70 26.13 -0.32
N ILE A 345 -5.77 25.43 0.34
CA ILE A 345 -6.06 24.22 1.09
C ILE A 345 -6.58 24.60 2.48
N ARG A 346 -7.72 24.03 2.86
CA ARG A 346 -8.36 24.31 4.15
C ARG A 346 -7.48 23.87 5.30
N THR A 347 -7.48 24.64 6.39
CA THR A 347 -6.69 24.36 7.61
C THR A 347 -6.98 22.96 8.17
N VAL A 348 -8.25 22.52 8.16
CA VAL A 348 -8.64 21.18 8.61
C VAL A 348 -7.97 20.08 7.78
N GLU A 349 -7.88 20.25 6.45
CA GLU A 349 -7.20 19.29 5.58
C GLU A 349 -5.71 19.20 5.91
N LYS A 350 -5.04 20.35 6.13
CA LYS A 350 -3.63 20.40 6.51
C LYS A 350 -3.38 19.71 7.86
N ILE A 351 -4.22 20.01 8.87
CA ILE A 351 -4.10 19.41 10.21
C ILE A 351 -4.27 17.89 10.12
N MET A 352 -5.31 17.41 9.45
CA MET A 352 -5.57 15.98 9.33
C MET A 352 -4.48 15.26 8.53
N THR A 353 -4.00 15.86 7.42
CA THR A 353 -2.89 15.32 6.64
C THR A 353 -1.59 15.31 7.45
N GLY A 354 -1.30 16.41 8.18
CA GLY A 354 -0.14 16.48 9.06
C GLY A 354 -0.18 15.41 10.16
N ALA A 355 -1.35 15.22 10.79
CA ALA A 355 -1.52 14.17 11.80
C ALA A 355 -1.27 12.76 11.22
N LEU A 356 -1.74 12.49 9.99
CA LEU A 356 -1.49 11.21 9.32
C LEU A 356 -0.01 11.00 8.95
N VAL A 357 0.74 12.06 8.68
CA VAL A 357 2.17 11.97 8.35
C VAL A 357 3.02 11.76 9.60
N ILE A 358 2.61 12.32 10.74
CA ILE A 358 3.33 12.21 12.01
C ILE A 358 3.10 10.84 12.68
N PHE A 359 1.92 10.26 12.48
CA PHE A 359 1.58 8.95 13.03
C PHE A 359 2.23 7.81 12.25
#